data_2338e85363ea3a13db5a32052414aba9
#
_entry.id   2338e85363ea3a13db5a32052414aba9
#
_cell.length_a   1.000
_cell.length_b   1.000
_cell.length_c   1.000
_cell.angle_alpha   90.00
_cell.angle_beta   90.00
_cell.angle_gamma   90.00
#
_symmetry.space_group_name_H-M   'P 1'
#
loop_
_entity.id
_entity.type
_entity.pdbx_description
1 polymer ?
#
loop_
_entity_poly.entity_id
_entity_poly.type
_entity_poly.pdbx_seq_one_letter_code
_entity_poly.pdbx_strand_id
1 'polypeptide(L)'
;EQPSYPRAMQVFRSIGAELLSVPMGPDGLDVGHLERLLGRQEPKLLYCQPSAHNPTGLTMGLETRRRLLDLASRRRLPIVEDGFDGTLYYGERPPGPLKALDRAGLVVYVGTFSKILFPGLRLGWIVAPPELIERLETAKQLADIHTSPLIQAAVYQFCQRRLLDRHQARALKEYGRRREALLAGLRANMPTGVTWTETRGGFSLMLTLPEDMDATALLPRAQARGVTFTPGNAFFVDGGGERMLRLSFSALPLAQVAESTRRLGEAIRGQARHPGRAARAA
;
A
#
# COMPACT_ATOMS: atom_id res chain seq x y z
N GLU A 1 -2.29 4.71 9.41
CA GLU A 1 -2.44 3.27 9.54
C GLU A 1 -1.08 2.57 9.54
N GLN A 2 -0.99 1.42 10.22
CA GLN A 2 0.25 0.66 10.33
C GLN A 2 -0.04 -0.84 10.10
N PRO A 3 0.72 -1.52 9.19
CA PRO A 3 1.82 -0.97 8.37
C PRO A 3 1.36 0.13 7.41
N SER A 4 2.28 0.95 6.87
CA SER A 4 1.95 2.06 5.99
C SER A 4 2.95 2.25 4.84
N TYR A 5 2.63 3.12 3.89
CA TYR A 5 3.49 3.41 2.75
C TYR A 5 4.75 4.18 3.15
N PRO A 6 5.97 3.62 2.96
CA PRO A 6 7.20 4.23 3.48
C PRO A 6 7.48 5.64 2.95
N ARG A 7 7.12 5.92 1.68
CA ARG A 7 7.34 7.25 1.10
C ARG A 7 6.48 8.33 1.74
N ALA A 8 5.21 8.02 2.05
CA ALA A 8 4.35 8.96 2.77
C ALA A 8 4.92 9.27 4.15
N MET A 9 5.35 8.23 4.89
CA MET A 9 6.00 8.43 6.20
C MET A 9 7.25 9.31 6.09
N GLN A 10 8.10 9.09 5.07
CA GLN A 10 9.29 9.91 4.83
C GLN A 10 8.93 11.36 4.52
N VAL A 11 7.91 11.61 3.69
CA VAL A 11 7.44 12.97 3.37
C VAL A 11 6.96 13.69 4.62
N PHE A 12 6.13 13.06 5.45
CA PHE A 12 5.67 13.67 6.70
C PHE A 12 6.83 13.95 7.67
N ARG A 13 7.77 13.02 7.83
CA ARG A 13 8.97 13.23 8.67
C ARG A 13 9.84 14.36 8.14
N SER A 14 9.98 14.51 6.84
CA SER A 14 10.84 15.56 6.25
C SER A 14 10.35 16.98 6.51
N ILE A 15 9.07 17.15 6.84
CA ILE A 15 8.48 18.43 7.25
C ILE A 15 8.32 18.56 8.77
N GLY A 16 8.96 17.66 9.54
CA GLY A 16 8.95 17.70 11.01
C GLY A 16 7.67 17.15 11.66
N ALA A 17 6.81 16.43 10.93
CA ALA A 17 5.62 15.84 11.51
C ALA A 17 5.96 14.64 12.41
N GLU A 18 5.37 14.60 13.59
CA GLU A 18 5.31 13.41 14.43
C GLU A 18 4.29 12.43 13.86
N LEU A 19 4.65 11.15 13.80
CA LEU A 19 3.80 10.11 13.27
C LEU A 19 3.25 9.24 14.41
N LEU A 20 1.93 9.14 14.47
CA LEU A 20 1.22 8.26 15.38
C LEU A 20 0.68 7.06 14.59
N SER A 21 0.91 5.86 15.09
CA SER A 21 0.45 4.65 14.43
C SER A 21 -0.96 4.25 14.86
N VAL A 22 -1.73 3.74 13.91
CA VAL A 22 -3.01 3.08 14.14
C VAL A 22 -2.95 1.69 13.49
N PRO A 23 -3.10 0.60 14.26
CA PRO A 23 -2.98 -0.74 13.71
C PRO A 23 -4.08 -1.04 12.69
N MET A 24 -3.78 -1.98 11.78
CA MET A 24 -4.73 -2.50 10.80
C MET A 24 -5.19 -3.91 11.18
N GLY A 25 -6.47 -4.16 10.93
CA GLY A 25 -7.08 -5.48 10.92
C GLY A 25 -7.40 -5.96 9.50
N PRO A 26 -8.11 -7.09 9.37
CA PRO A 26 -8.50 -7.64 8.07
C PRO A 26 -9.35 -6.68 7.21
N ASP A 27 -10.15 -5.82 7.84
CA ASP A 27 -11.03 -4.85 7.20
C ASP A 27 -10.43 -3.43 7.13
N GLY A 28 -9.11 -3.30 7.21
CA GLY A 28 -8.39 -2.03 7.16
C GLY A 28 -8.06 -1.46 8.54
N LEU A 29 -7.97 -0.15 8.65
CA LEU A 29 -7.59 0.57 9.87
C LEU A 29 -8.54 0.27 11.05
N ASP A 30 -7.97 0.04 12.24
CA ASP A 30 -8.75 -0.12 13.49
C ASP A 30 -9.32 1.22 13.95
N VAL A 31 -10.59 1.48 13.60
CA VAL A 31 -11.30 2.71 13.96
C VAL A 31 -11.48 2.84 15.47
N GLY A 32 -11.63 1.74 16.20
CA GLY A 32 -11.73 1.77 17.66
C GLY A 32 -10.42 2.19 18.33
N HIS A 33 -9.28 1.73 17.80
CA HIS A 33 -7.98 2.21 18.26
C HIS A 33 -7.79 3.70 17.95
N LEU A 34 -8.14 4.14 16.74
CA LEU A 34 -8.10 5.55 16.37
C LEU A 34 -8.95 6.41 17.31
N GLU A 35 -10.15 5.97 17.66
CA GLU A 35 -11.03 6.71 18.58
C GLU A 35 -10.41 6.86 19.98
N ARG A 36 -9.79 5.80 20.52
CA ARG A 36 -9.04 5.87 21.77
C ARG A 36 -7.84 6.80 21.72
N LEU A 37 -7.11 6.78 20.59
CA LEU A 37 -5.97 7.68 20.36
C LEU A 37 -6.41 9.14 20.35
N LEU A 38 -7.52 9.47 19.65
CA LEU A 38 -8.11 10.81 19.60
C LEU A 38 -8.69 11.30 20.94
N GLY A 39 -8.87 10.42 21.88
CA GLY A 39 -9.20 10.77 23.27
C GLY A 39 -8.00 11.28 24.10
N ARG A 40 -6.77 11.09 23.59
CA ARG A 40 -5.52 11.41 24.29
C ARG A 40 -4.61 12.35 23.51
N GLN A 41 -4.79 12.44 22.21
CA GLN A 41 -3.94 13.20 21.29
C GLN A 41 -4.80 13.90 20.23
N GLU A 42 -4.29 15.01 19.71
CA GLU A 42 -4.94 15.83 18.68
C GLU A 42 -4.10 15.84 17.39
N PRO A 43 -4.09 14.76 16.61
CA PRO A 43 -3.36 14.74 15.33
C PRO A 43 -3.97 15.73 14.34
N LYS A 44 -3.12 16.34 13.52
CA LYS A 44 -3.53 17.32 12.50
C LYS A 44 -4.27 16.70 11.33
N LEU A 45 -3.96 15.45 11.01
CA LEU A 45 -4.61 14.70 9.92
C LEU A 45 -4.39 13.20 10.09
N LEU A 46 -5.22 12.40 9.42
CA LEU A 46 -5.05 10.98 9.21
C LEU A 46 -4.61 10.74 7.76
N TYR A 47 -3.57 9.94 7.55
CA TYR A 47 -3.21 9.40 6.23
C TYR A 47 -3.63 7.92 6.16
N CYS A 48 -4.32 7.52 5.08
CA CYS A 48 -4.70 6.13 4.85
C CYS A 48 -4.83 5.78 3.37
N GLN A 49 -4.71 4.47 3.08
CA GLN A 49 -4.91 3.84 1.77
C GLN A 49 -6.06 2.83 1.85
N PRO A 50 -7.32 3.26 1.75
CA PRO A 50 -8.48 2.41 2.01
C PRO A 50 -8.70 1.30 0.97
N SER A 51 -8.06 1.41 -0.21
CA SER A 51 -8.21 0.45 -1.30
C SER A 51 -6.85 -0.06 -1.75
N ALA A 52 -6.73 -1.38 -1.89
CA ALA A 52 -5.51 -2.04 -2.36
C ALA A 52 -4.25 -1.60 -1.60
N HIS A 53 -4.35 -1.54 -0.28
CA HIS A 53 -3.37 -0.99 0.64
C HIS A 53 -1.94 -1.49 0.39
N ASN A 54 -0.98 -0.59 0.33
CA ASN A 54 0.44 -0.93 0.26
C ASN A 54 1.08 -0.83 1.67
N PRO A 55 1.51 -1.96 2.30
CA PRO A 55 1.99 -3.17 1.64
C PRO A 55 1.03 -4.37 1.61
N THR A 56 -0.10 -4.34 2.29
CA THR A 56 -0.89 -5.54 2.61
C THR A 56 -1.77 -6.05 1.47
N GLY A 57 -2.13 -5.20 0.50
CA GLY A 57 -3.12 -5.51 -0.54
C GLY A 57 -4.56 -5.60 -0.02
N LEU A 58 -4.79 -5.29 1.25
CA LEU A 58 -6.13 -5.27 1.86
C LEU A 58 -6.96 -4.10 1.34
N THR A 59 -8.27 -4.23 1.45
CA THR A 59 -9.22 -3.16 1.11
C THR A 59 -10.19 -2.99 2.25
N MET A 60 -10.31 -1.76 2.74
CA MET A 60 -11.23 -1.38 3.82
C MET A 60 -12.68 -1.57 3.38
N GLY A 61 -13.44 -2.31 4.17
CA GLY A 61 -14.86 -2.56 3.96
C GLY A 61 -15.72 -1.29 4.05
N LEU A 62 -16.91 -1.34 3.45
CA LEU A 62 -17.81 -0.17 3.40
C LEU A 62 -18.21 0.31 4.80
N GLU A 63 -18.47 -0.62 5.71
CA GLU A 63 -18.86 -0.28 7.09
C GLU A 63 -17.72 0.41 7.84
N THR A 64 -16.49 -0.10 7.71
CA THR A 64 -15.31 0.54 8.29
C THR A 64 -15.08 1.94 7.72
N ARG A 65 -15.30 2.14 6.41
CA ARG A 65 -15.24 3.48 5.78
C ARG A 65 -16.25 4.44 6.38
N ARG A 66 -17.50 4.01 6.58
CA ARG A 66 -18.56 4.82 7.20
C ARG A 66 -18.20 5.19 8.63
N ARG A 67 -17.81 4.22 9.44
CA ARG A 67 -17.39 4.45 10.84
C ARG A 67 -16.20 5.42 10.93
N LEU A 68 -15.23 5.28 10.03
CA LEU A 68 -14.08 6.20 9.96
C LEU A 68 -14.52 7.63 9.63
N LEU A 69 -15.38 7.81 8.63
CA LEU A 69 -15.91 9.14 8.25
C LEU A 69 -16.77 9.77 9.35
N ASP A 70 -17.58 8.98 10.03
CA ASP A 70 -18.37 9.46 11.18
C ASP A 70 -17.46 9.92 12.33
N LEU A 71 -16.43 9.15 12.66
CA LEU A 71 -15.44 9.54 13.67
C LEU A 71 -14.70 10.81 13.26
N ALA A 72 -14.22 10.87 12.00
CA ALA A 72 -13.53 12.03 11.46
C ALA A 72 -14.42 13.29 11.51
N SER A 73 -15.70 13.17 11.17
CA SER A 73 -16.67 14.27 11.24
C SER A 73 -16.85 14.78 12.67
N ARG A 74 -17.07 13.88 13.64
CA ARG A 74 -17.21 14.25 15.07
C ARG A 74 -15.98 14.94 15.64
N ARG A 75 -14.78 14.50 15.20
CA ARG A 75 -13.48 15.00 15.69
C ARG A 75 -12.89 16.11 14.82
N ARG A 76 -13.55 16.48 13.72
CA ARG A 76 -13.02 17.41 12.70
C ARG A 76 -11.61 17.04 12.22
N LEU A 77 -11.36 15.72 12.05
CA LEU A 77 -10.08 15.17 11.65
C LEU A 77 -9.97 15.12 10.13
N PRO A 78 -9.11 15.92 9.49
CA PRO A 78 -8.86 15.80 8.06
C PRO A 78 -8.26 14.43 7.70
N ILE A 79 -8.65 13.88 6.56
CA ILE A 79 -8.14 12.61 6.04
C ILE A 79 -7.45 12.85 4.70
N VAL A 80 -6.21 12.41 4.56
CA VAL A 80 -5.54 12.25 3.27
C VAL A 80 -5.72 10.81 2.81
N GLU A 81 -6.61 10.63 1.83
CA GLU A 81 -6.85 9.35 1.17
C GLU A 81 -5.90 9.19 -0.01
N ASP A 82 -4.96 8.25 0.10
CA ASP A 82 -4.07 7.89 -1.01
C ASP A 82 -4.71 6.78 -1.84
N GLY A 83 -5.24 7.17 -2.99
CA GLY A 83 -5.95 6.31 -3.93
C GLY A 83 -5.07 5.75 -5.06
N PHE A 84 -3.78 5.55 -4.82
CA PHE A 84 -2.79 5.20 -5.84
C PHE A 84 -3.10 3.92 -6.64
N ASP A 85 -3.75 2.93 -6.05
CA ASP A 85 -4.07 1.62 -6.64
C ASP A 85 -5.59 1.33 -6.68
N GLY A 86 -6.45 2.29 -6.35
CA GLY A 86 -7.89 2.08 -6.16
C GLY A 86 -8.67 1.54 -7.36
N THR A 87 -8.07 1.56 -8.55
CA THR A 87 -8.66 0.99 -9.77
C THR A 87 -8.16 -0.42 -10.09
N LEU A 88 -7.17 -0.93 -9.34
CA LEU A 88 -6.58 -2.25 -9.53
C LEU A 88 -7.18 -3.23 -8.51
N TYR A 89 -8.24 -3.91 -8.89
CA TYR A 89 -8.93 -4.89 -8.05
C TYR A 89 -9.18 -6.21 -8.78
N TYR A 90 -9.24 -7.29 -8.02
CA TYR A 90 -9.42 -8.66 -8.52
C TYR A 90 -10.71 -9.24 -7.96
N GLY A 91 -11.63 -9.63 -8.84
CA GLY A 91 -12.96 -10.10 -8.47
C GLY A 91 -13.97 -8.97 -8.26
N GLU A 92 -14.62 -8.93 -7.11
CA GLU A 92 -15.63 -7.93 -6.79
C GLU A 92 -15.07 -6.51 -6.71
N ARG A 93 -15.86 -5.56 -7.24
CA ARG A 93 -15.48 -4.13 -7.20
C ARG A 93 -15.44 -3.64 -5.75
N PRO A 94 -14.36 -2.98 -5.33
CA PRO A 94 -14.26 -2.43 -3.98
C PRO A 94 -15.28 -1.31 -3.76
N PRO A 95 -15.59 -0.98 -2.49
CA PRO A 95 -16.33 0.23 -2.17
C PRO A 95 -15.71 1.47 -2.82
N GLY A 96 -16.52 2.46 -3.14
CA GLY A 96 -16.03 3.76 -3.63
C GLY A 96 -15.08 4.43 -2.63
N PRO A 97 -14.23 5.37 -3.06
CA PRO A 97 -13.27 6.04 -2.19
C PRO A 97 -13.96 6.74 -1.01
N LEU A 98 -13.23 6.98 0.08
CA LEU A 98 -13.72 7.76 1.22
C LEU A 98 -14.22 9.13 0.75
N LYS A 99 -13.50 9.75 -0.19
CA LYS A 99 -13.90 11.04 -0.78
C LYS A 99 -15.29 11.03 -1.39
N ALA A 100 -15.71 9.94 -2.02
CA ALA A 100 -17.05 9.81 -2.60
C ALA A 100 -18.16 9.67 -1.53
N LEU A 101 -17.79 9.25 -0.32
CA LEU A 101 -18.68 9.07 0.82
C LEU A 101 -18.64 10.27 1.78
N ASP A 102 -17.65 11.15 1.62
CA ASP A 102 -17.39 12.29 2.50
C ASP A 102 -18.48 13.39 2.33
N ARG A 103 -19.25 13.60 3.37
CA ARG A 103 -20.27 14.67 3.45
C ARG A 103 -19.81 15.89 4.24
N ALA A 104 -18.70 15.75 4.98
CA ALA A 104 -18.18 16.79 5.86
C ALA A 104 -17.08 17.66 5.21
N GLY A 105 -16.64 17.30 3.98
CA GLY A 105 -15.56 18.01 3.29
C GLY A 105 -14.18 17.81 3.91
N LEU A 106 -13.99 16.72 4.66
CA LEU A 106 -12.74 16.45 5.40
C LEU A 106 -11.74 15.60 4.65
N VAL A 107 -12.14 14.91 3.57
CA VAL A 107 -11.27 14.03 2.81
C VAL A 107 -10.60 14.76 1.67
N VAL A 108 -9.27 14.66 1.63
CA VAL A 108 -8.41 15.04 0.51
C VAL A 108 -7.99 13.77 -0.21
N TYR A 109 -8.50 13.54 -1.41
CA TYR A 109 -8.14 12.38 -2.22
C TYR A 109 -6.94 12.70 -3.11
N VAL A 110 -5.94 11.81 -3.09
CA VAL A 110 -4.75 11.90 -3.95
C VAL A 110 -4.75 10.74 -4.93
N GLY A 111 -4.79 11.04 -6.21
CA GLY A 111 -4.75 10.04 -7.29
C GLY A 111 -3.52 10.18 -8.17
N THR A 112 -3.17 9.12 -8.89
CA THR A 112 -1.98 9.12 -9.76
C THR A 112 -2.15 8.25 -10.99
N PHE A 113 -1.54 8.66 -12.10
CA PHE A 113 -1.37 7.82 -13.30
C PHE A 113 -0.15 6.88 -13.22
N SER A 114 0.69 7.03 -12.20
CA SER A 114 1.96 6.29 -12.09
C SER A 114 1.78 4.77 -12.04
N LYS A 115 0.68 4.27 -11.51
CA LYS A 115 0.40 2.84 -11.34
C LYS A 115 -0.56 2.28 -12.39
N ILE A 116 -1.46 3.12 -12.87
CA ILE A 116 -2.45 2.73 -13.88
C ILE A 116 -1.95 2.90 -15.31
N LEU A 117 -0.89 3.71 -15.52
CA LEU A 117 -0.14 3.85 -16.78
C LEU A 117 1.34 3.54 -16.53
N PHE A 118 2.15 4.57 -16.31
CA PHE A 118 3.57 4.38 -15.97
C PHE A 118 4.12 5.57 -15.16
N PRO A 119 5.09 5.34 -14.26
CA PRO A 119 5.55 6.35 -13.31
C PRO A 119 6.29 7.53 -13.94
N GLY A 120 6.85 7.38 -15.15
CA GLY A 120 7.56 8.43 -15.87
C GLY A 120 6.68 9.60 -16.31
N LEU A 121 5.36 9.46 -16.34
CA LEU A 121 4.43 10.55 -16.67
C LEU A 121 4.47 11.69 -15.64
N ARG A 122 4.82 11.41 -14.40
CA ARG A 122 4.81 12.39 -13.29
C ARG A 122 3.50 13.17 -13.18
N LEU A 123 2.37 12.50 -13.43
CA LEU A 123 1.03 13.08 -13.42
C LEU A 123 0.16 12.44 -12.34
N GLY A 124 -0.48 13.27 -11.55
CA GLY A 124 -1.46 12.92 -10.54
C GLY A 124 -2.50 14.02 -10.39
N TRP A 125 -3.44 13.84 -9.50
CA TRP A 125 -4.49 14.81 -9.19
C TRP A 125 -4.88 14.78 -7.72
N ILE A 126 -5.44 15.87 -7.26
CA ILE A 126 -6.02 16.01 -5.92
C ILE A 126 -7.49 16.39 -6.07
N VAL A 127 -8.35 15.80 -5.24
CA VAL A 127 -9.75 16.20 -5.07
C VAL A 127 -9.93 16.64 -3.62
N ALA A 128 -10.19 17.92 -3.41
CA ALA A 128 -10.29 18.53 -2.09
C ALA A 128 -11.33 19.66 -2.11
N PRO A 129 -11.71 20.24 -0.95
CA PRO A 129 -12.49 21.49 -0.91
C PRO A 129 -11.81 22.64 -1.67
N PRO A 130 -12.57 23.54 -2.30
CA PRO A 130 -12.02 24.64 -3.12
C PRO A 130 -10.99 25.49 -2.40
N GLU A 131 -11.22 25.84 -1.15
CA GLU A 131 -10.35 26.70 -0.35
C GLU A 131 -8.97 26.04 -0.10
N LEU A 132 -8.93 24.70 -0.05
CA LEU A 132 -7.66 23.96 0.05
C LEU A 132 -6.98 23.87 -1.31
N ILE A 133 -7.74 23.70 -2.40
CA ILE A 133 -7.17 23.66 -3.77
C ILE A 133 -6.45 24.97 -4.08
N GLU A 134 -7.02 26.14 -3.78
CA GLU A 134 -6.37 27.45 -4.00
C GLU A 134 -5.00 27.55 -3.31
N ARG A 135 -4.91 27.06 -2.06
CA ARG A 135 -3.64 27.03 -1.33
C ARG A 135 -2.64 26.03 -1.94
N LEU A 136 -3.13 24.88 -2.38
CA LEU A 136 -2.27 23.85 -3.02
C LEU A 136 -1.78 24.30 -4.39
N GLU A 137 -2.59 25.04 -5.16
CA GLU A 137 -2.17 25.67 -6.43
C GLU A 137 -1.02 26.64 -6.21
N THR A 138 -1.15 27.54 -5.21
CA THR A 138 -0.09 28.45 -4.83
C THR A 138 1.18 27.72 -4.45
N ALA A 139 1.08 26.70 -3.58
CA ALA A 139 2.21 25.90 -3.16
C ALA A 139 2.87 25.16 -4.34
N LYS A 140 2.07 24.64 -5.28
CA LYS A 140 2.58 23.98 -6.49
C LYS A 140 3.30 24.94 -7.41
N GLN A 141 2.77 26.14 -7.63
CA GLN A 141 3.44 27.16 -8.43
C GLN A 141 4.83 27.51 -7.88
N LEU A 142 4.96 27.57 -6.54
CA LEU A 142 6.25 27.82 -5.90
C LEU A 142 7.20 26.61 -5.97
N ALA A 143 6.66 25.38 -6.01
CA ALA A 143 7.46 24.16 -5.99
C ALA A 143 8.01 23.77 -7.38
N ASP A 144 7.18 23.84 -8.42
CA ASP A 144 7.55 23.36 -9.76
C ASP A 144 6.87 24.11 -10.92
N ILE A 145 6.26 25.27 -10.63
CA ILE A 145 5.49 26.10 -11.56
C ILE A 145 4.24 25.37 -12.07
N HIS A 146 4.42 24.27 -12.83
CA HIS A 146 3.31 23.45 -13.33
C HIS A 146 3.80 22.05 -13.77
N THR A 147 2.90 21.09 -13.74
CA THR A 147 3.09 19.81 -14.43
C THR A 147 3.06 20.01 -15.93
N SER A 148 3.92 19.32 -16.71
CA SER A 148 4.05 19.46 -18.16
C SER A 148 2.70 19.48 -18.89
N PRO A 149 2.33 20.56 -19.58
CA PRO A 149 1.07 20.64 -20.36
C PRO A 149 1.02 19.61 -21.49
N LEU A 150 2.17 19.28 -22.11
CA LEU A 150 2.27 18.27 -23.15
C LEU A 150 1.84 16.89 -22.61
N ILE A 151 2.34 16.50 -21.44
CA ILE A 151 1.97 15.22 -20.82
C ILE A 151 0.49 15.22 -20.44
N GLN A 152 -0.03 16.32 -19.88
CA GLN A 152 -1.46 16.44 -19.56
C GLN A 152 -2.32 16.28 -20.81
N ALA A 153 -1.99 16.96 -21.92
CA ALA A 153 -2.71 16.87 -23.19
C ALA A 153 -2.65 15.43 -23.76
N ALA A 154 -1.49 14.78 -23.72
CA ALA A 154 -1.33 13.40 -24.17
C ALA A 154 -2.21 12.43 -23.37
N VAL A 155 -2.18 12.52 -22.03
CA VAL A 155 -3.01 11.67 -21.17
C VAL A 155 -4.50 11.98 -21.35
N TYR A 156 -4.88 13.25 -21.50
CA TYR A 156 -6.24 13.64 -21.81
C TYR A 156 -6.75 12.97 -23.10
N GLN A 157 -5.99 13.03 -24.19
CA GLN A 157 -6.31 12.36 -25.46
C GLN A 157 -6.40 10.83 -25.29
N PHE A 158 -5.53 10.26 -24.48
CA PHE A 158 -5.56 8.83 -24.17
C PHE A 158 -6.85 8.42 -23.45
N CYS A 159 -7.31 9.24 -22.50
CA CYS A 159 -8.57 9.03 -21.78
C CYS A 159 -9.78 9.24 -22.71
N GLN A 160 -9.81 10.33 -23.49
CA GLN A 160 -10.91 10.65 -24.42
C GLN A 160 -11.15 9.54 -25.46
N ARG A 161 -10.09 8.91 -25.93
CA ARG A 161 -10.16 7.78 -26.86
C ARG A 161 -10.47 6.43 -26.16
N ARG A 162 -10.78 6.43 -24.86
CA ARG A 162 -11.02 5.24 -24.04
C ARG A 162 -9.86 4.22 -24.09
N LEU A 163 -8.66 4.66 -24.36
CA LEU A 163 -7.48 3.81 -24.39
C LEU A 163 -7.05 3.42 -22.96
N LEU A 164 -7.31 4.29 -21.98
CA LEU A 164 -7.06 4.01 -20.58
C LEU A 164 -7.91 2.82 -20.10
N ASP A 165 -9.20 2.80 -20.42
CA ASP A 165 -10.12 1.71 -20.03
C ASP A 165 -9.63 0.36 -20.58
N ARG A 166 -9.24 0.36 -21.86
CA ARG A 166 -8.70 -0.85 -22.53
C ARG A 166 -7.37 -1.31 -21.94
N HIS A 167 -6.51 -0.34 -21.61
CA HIS A 167 -5.23 -0.64 -20.95
C HIS A 167 -5.45 -1.24 -19.55
N GLN A 168 -6.30 -0.64 -18.73
CA GLN A 168 -6.63 -1.12 -17.40
C GLN A 168 -7.23 -2.52 -17.44
N ALA A 169 -8.16 -2.79 -18.33
CA ALA A 169 -8.76 -4.12 -18.48
C ALA A 169 -7.71 -5.21 -18.80
N ARG A 170 -6.73 -4.90 -19.67
CA ARG A 170 -5.61 -5.80 -19.97
C ARG A 170 -4.68 -5.97 -18.77
N ALA A 171 -4.32 -4.87 -18.11
CA ALA A 171 -3.45 -4.87 -16.94
C ALA A 171 -4.07 -5.69 -15.78
N LEU A 172 -5.36 -5.50 -15.49
CA LEU A 172 -6.09 -6.25 -14.49
C LEU A 172 -6.07 -7.77 -14.76
N LYS A 173 -6.28 -8.16 -16.02
CA LYS A 173 -6.22 -9.57 -16.42
C LYS A 173 -4.83 -10.16 -16.18
N GLU A 174 -3.78 -9.44 -16.56
CA GLU A 174 -2.40 -9.90 -16.40
C GLU A 174 -1.97 -9.95 -14.93
N TYR A 175 -2.24 -8.89 -14.15
CA TYR A 175 -1.94 -8.88 -12.73
C TYR A 175 -2.76 -9.92 -11.96
N GLY A 176 -4.02 -10.15 -12.34
CA GLY A 176 -4.82 -11.21 -11.78
C GLY A 176 -4.19 -12.59 -11.96
N ARG A 177 -3.68 -12.91 -13.16
CA ARG A 177 -2.94 -14.16 -13.41
C ARG A 177 -1.68 -14.29 -12.55
N ARG A 178 -0.91 -13.22 -12.42
CA ARG A 178 0.31 -13.20 -11.59
C ARG A 178 -0.02 -13.38 -10.11
N ARG A 179 -1.07 -12.72 -9.64
CA ARG A 179 -1.58 -12.88 -8.27
C ARG A 179 -1.97 -14.34 -8.00
N GLU A 180 -2.80 -14.94 -8.85
CA GLU A 180 -3.23 -16.35 -8.68
C GLU A 180 -2.04 -17.30 -8.70
N ALA A 181 -1.10 -17.11 -9.62
CA ALA A 181 0.12 -17.92 -9.67
C ALA A 181 0.95 -17.77 -8.39
N LEU A 182 1.10 -16.53 -7.87
CA LEU A 182 1.82 -16.29 -6.61
C LEU A 182 1.11 -16.99 -5.45
N LEU A 183 -0.19 -16.83 -5.29
CA LEU A 183 -0.95 -17.47 -4.21
C LEU A 183 -0.88 -19.00 -4.29
N ALA A 184 -1.00 -19.58 -5.48
CA ALA A 184 -0.84 -21.03 -5.69
C ALA A 184 0.58 -21.48 -5.31
N GLY A 185 1.60 -20.73 -5.74
CA GLY A 185 2.99 -21.02 -5.40
C GLY A 185 3.27 -20.92 -3.90
N LEU A 186 2.69 -19.94 -3.20
CA LEU A 186 2.81 -19.83 -1.75
C LEU A 186 2.15 -21.02 -1.04
N ARG A 187 0.93 -21.40 -1.42
CA ARG A 187 0.25 -22.58 -0.85
C ARG A 187 1.06 -23.86 -1.02
N ALA A 188 1.73 -24.03 -2.17
CA ALA A 188 2.52 -25.22 -2.47
C ALA A 188 3.87 -25.27 -1.76
N ASN A 189 4.50 -24.13 -1.48
CA ASN A 189 5.91 -24.08 -1.13
C ASN A 189 6.21 -23.53 0.27
N MET A 190 5.28 -22.80 0.91
CA MET A 190 5.57 -22.23 2.22
C MET A 190 5.53 -23.29 3.32
N PRO A 191 6.45 -23.23 4.30
CA PRO A 191 6.40 -24.10 5.47
C PRO A 191 5.25 -23.73 6.41
N THR A 192 4.89 -24.65 7.29
CA THR A 192 3.90 -24.45 8.36
C THR A 192 4.27 -23.22 9.20
N GLY A 193 3.25 -22.46 9.60
CA GLY A 193 3.41 -21.24 10.40
C GLY A 193 3.62 -19.96 9.56
N VAL A 194 3.84 -20.08 8.26
CA VAL A 194 3.85 -18.92 7.35
C VAL A 194 2.42 -18.60 6.92
N THR A 195 2.03 -17.33 7.07
CA THR A 195 0.72 -16.82 6.63
C THR A 195 0.89 -15.62 5.69
N TRP A 196 -0.16 -15.23 5.00
CA TRP A 196 -0.14 -14.05 4.13
C TRP A 196 -1.52 -13.41 4.00
N THR A 197 -1.52 -12.13 3.60
CA THR A 197 -2.76 -11.42 3.32
C THR A 197 -3.37 -11.88 1.99
N GLU A 198 -4.67 -12.13 1.97
CA GLU A 198 -5.40 -12.39 0.72
C GLU A 198 -5.74 -11.06 0.04
N THR A 199 -4.84 -10.61 -0.81
CA THR A 199 -5.01 -9.35 -1.52
C THR A 199 -6.16 -9.43 -2.53
N ARG A 200 -7.06 -8.44 -2.52
CA ARG A 200 -8.12 -8.24 -3.50
C ARG A 200 -7.82 -7.12 -4.49
N GLY A 201 -6.67 -6.48 -4.37
CA GLY A 201 -6.25 -5.38 -5.23
C GLY A 201 -4.76 -5.09 -5.18
N GLY A 202 -4.31 -4.12 -5.96
CA GLY A 202 -2.93 -3.65 -5.99
C GLY A 202 -1.93 -4.64 -6.57
N PHE A 203 -0.68 -4.57 -6.10
CA PHE A 203 0.46 -5.28 -6.70
C PHE A 203 1.23 -6.16 -5.70
N SER A 204 0.82 -6.19 -4.44
CA SER A 204 1.59 -6.82 -3.38
C SER A 204 0.69 -7.52 -2.37
N LEU A 205 1.31 -8.40 -1.60
CA LEU A 205 0.78 -8.99 -0.39
C LEU A 205 1.82 -8.96 0.71
N MET A 206 1.37 -9.04 1.94
CA MET A 206 2.22 -9.16 3.12
C MET A 206 2.23 -10.61 3.58
N LEU A 207 3.43 -11.17 3.73
CA LEU A 207 3.65 -12.49 4.29
C LEU A 207 4.19 -12.34 5.71
N THR A 208 3.73 -13.18 6.63
CA THR A 208 4.16 -13.22 8.02
C THR A 208 4.88 -14.54 8.28
N LEU A 209 6.09 -14.44 8.81
CA LEU A 209 6.95 -15.55 9.20
C LEU A 209 6.55 -16.10 10.59
N PRO A 210 6.97 -17.34 10.93
CA PRO A 210 6.89 -17.87 12.30
C PRO A 210 7.54 -16.96 13.36
N GLU A 211 7.21 -17.17 14.63
CA GLU A 211 7.57 -16.27 15.73
C GLU A 211 9.07 -16.09 15.98
N ASP A 212 9.83 -17.12 15.69
CA ASP A 212 11.30 -17.20 15.89
C ASP A 212 12.11 -16.66 14.70
N MET A 213 11.45 -16.04 13.71
CA MET A 213 12.08 -15.63 12.47
C MET A 213 12.05 -14.11 12.27
N ASP A 214 13.09 -13.60 11.61
CA ASP A 214 13.24 -12.19 11.23
C ASP A 214 13.42 -12.07 9.71
N ALA A 215 12.61 -11.21 9.09
CA ALA A 215 12.62 -11.00 7.65
C ALA A 215 13.87 -10.27 7.16
N THR A 216 14.46 -9.41 7.99
CA THR A 216 15.72 -8.71 7.64
C THR A 216 16.89 -9.73 7.61
N ALA A 217 16.94 -10.61 8.60
CA ALA A 217 17.92 -11.69 8.63
C ALA A 217 17.70 -12.76 7.53
N LEU A 218 16.44 -12.93 7.07
CA LEU A 218 16.09 -13.82 5.96
C LEU A 218 16.54 -13.26 4.60
N LEU A 219 16.53 -11.96 4.41
CA LEU A 219 16.75 -11.32 3.11
C LEU A 219 18.05 -11.73 2.42
N PRO A 220 19.23 -11.72 3.06
CA PRO A 220 20.48 -12.15 2.41
C PRO A 220 20.42 -13.64 1.96
N ARG A 221 19.77 -14.50 2.73
CA ARG A 221 19.61 -15.93 2.39
C ARG A 221 18.69 -16.14 1.20
N ALA A 222 17.64 -15.35 1.09
CA ALA A 222 16.75 -15.35 -0.07
C ALA A 222 17.46 -14.81 -1.32
N GLN A 223 18.22 -13.72 -1.19
CA GLN A 223 19.01 -13.13 -2.26
C GLN A 223 20.07 -14.10 -2.81
N ALA A 224 20.74 -14.84 -1.95
CA ALA A 224 21.67 -15.91 -2.36
C ALA A 224 21.00 -17.02 -3.19
N ARG A 225 19.66 -17.13 -3.13
CA ARG A 225 18.82 -18.02 -3.95
C ARG A 225 18.14 -17.34 -5.12
N GLY A 226 18.48 -16.06 -5.39
CA GLY A 226 17.91 -15.27 -6.49
C GLY A 226 16.49 -14.77 -6.23
N VAL A 227 16.06 -14.65 -4.96
CA VAL A 227 14.77 -14.09 -4.56
C VAL A 227 14.98 -12.87 -3.68
N THR A 228 14.21 -11.81 -3.92
CA THR A 228 14.22 -10.60 -3.10
C THR A 228 12.81 -10.22 -2.67
N PHE A 229 12.71 -9.51 -1.55
CA PHE A 229 11.49 -8.97 -1.00
C PHE A 229 11.79 -7.69 -0.20
N THR A 230 10.77 -6.99 0.27
CA THR A 230 10.96 -5.86 1.19
C THR A 230 10.65 -6.32 2.61
N PRO A 231 11.60 -6.27 3.57
CA PRO A 231 11.33 -6.56 4.98
C PRO A 231 10.24 -5.66 5.56
N GLY A 232 9.46 -6.20 6.49
CA GLY A 232 8.27 -5.54 7.01
C GLY A 232 8.55 -4.31 7.85
N ASN A 233 9.67 -4.27 8.56
CA ASN A 233 10.09 -3.14 9.38
C ASN A 233 10.12 -1.80 8.60
N ALA A 234 10.35 -1.85 7.28
CA ALA A 234 10.29 -0.66 6.42
C ALA A 234 8.90 0.02 6.37
N PHE A 235 7.84 -0.66 6.78
CA PHE A 235 6.46 -0.19 6.71
C PHE A 235 5.89 0.24 8.07
N PHE A 236 6.71 0.26 9.11
CA PHE A 236 6.30 0.57 10.47
C PHE A 236 6.91 1.89 10.95
N VAL A 237 6.15 2.64 11.74
CA VAL A 237 6.51 3.97 12.22
C VAL A 237 7.40 3.88 13.46
N ASP A 238 7.01 3.03 14.39
CA ASP A 238 7.47 2.94 15.78
C ASP A 238 8.09 1.57 16.13
N GLY A 239 8.63 0.90 15.11
CA GLY A 239 9.13 -0.47 15.24
C GLY A 239 8.04 -1.50 14.99
N GLY A 240 8.45 -2.76 14.90
CA GLY A 240 7.58 -3.88 14.52
C GLY A 240 7.77 -4.32 13.07
N GLY A 241 7.02 -5.35 12.68
CA GLY A 241 7.09 -5.89 11.33
C GLY A 241 8.30 -6.79 11.05
N GLU A 242 9.10 -7.14 12.06
CA GLU A 242 10.32 -7.96 11.93
C GLU A 242 10.02 -9.31 11.28
N ARG A 243 8.83 -9.87 11.58
CA ARG A 243 8.38 -11.15 11.01
C ARG A 243 7.66 -11.00 9.67
N MET A 244 7.49 -9.78 9.19
CA MET A 244 6.72 -9.50 7.97
C MET A 244 7.64 -9.25 6.78
N LEU A 245 7.14 -9.57 5.60
CA LEU A 245 7.80 -9.21 4.35
C LEU A 245 6.76 -8.95 3.26
N ARG A 246 7.02 -7.96 2.42
CA ARG A 246 6.17 -7.67 1.26
C ARG A 246 6.68 -8.39 0.03
N LEU A 247 5.80 -9.14 -0.62
CA LEU A 247 5.99 -9.68 -1.96
C LEU A 247 5.24 -8.83 -2.98
N SER A 248 5.89 -8.51 -4.09
CA SER A 248 5.26 -7.84 -5.24
C SER A 248 5.19 -8.78 -6.43
N PHE A 249 4.04 -8.81 -7.10
CA PHE A 249 3.82 -9.62 -8.31
C PHE A 249 3.74 -8.79 -9.60
N SER A 250 3.92 -7.46 -9.52
CA SER A 250 3.74 -6.58 -10.69
C SER A 250 4.74 -6.83 -11.82
N ALA A 251 6.00 -7.11 -11.48
CA ALA A 251 7.08 -7.26 -12.46
C ALA A 251 7.52 -8.72 -12.68
N LEU A 252 7.04 -9.67 -11.86
CA LEU A 252 7.50 -11.05 -11.93
C LEU A 252 6.87 -11.78 -13.13
N PRO A 253 7.67 -12.32 -14.07
CA PRO A 253 7.14 -13.13 -15.16
C PRO A 253 6.45 -14.39 -14.65
N LEU A 254 5.29 -14.75 -15.22
CA LEU A 254 4.50 -15.92 -14.79
C LEU A 254 5.32 -17.20 -14.72
N ALA A 255 6.19 -17.44 -15.70
CA ALA A 255 7.04 -18.61 -15.76
C ALA A 255 8.03 -18.72 -14.57
N GLN A 256 8.32 -17.62 -13.89
CA GLN A 256 9.27 -17.59 -12.77
C GLN A 256 8.59 -17.68 -11.40
N VAL A 257 7.25 -17.53 -11.33
CA VAL A 257 6.53 -17.47 -10.05
C VAL A 257 6.70 -18.75 -9.24
N ALA A 258 6.49 -19.90 -9.86
CA ALA A 258 6.60 -21.20 -9.18
C ALA A 258 8.00 -21.42 -8.60
N GLU A 259 9.03 -21.15 -9.39
CA GLU A 259 10.42 -21.27 -8.97
C GLU A 259 10.79 -20.26 -7.88
N SER A 260 10.33 -19.01 -8.00
CA SER A 260 10.58 -17.97 -6.99
C SER A 260 9.95 -18.32 -5.64
N THR A 261 8.74 -18.85 -5.63
CA THR A 261 8.08 -19.28 -4.39
C THR A 261 8.74 -20.52 -3.78
N ARG A 262 9.21 -21.47 -4.60
CA ARG A 262 9.97 -22.63 -4.14
C ARG A 262 11.27 -22.20 -3.44
N ARG A 263 12.04 -21.31 -4.07
CA ARG A 263 13.30 -20.77 -3.51
C ARG A 263 13.07 -19.98 -2.22
N LEU A 264 12.00 -19.19 -2.15
CA LEU A 264 11.61 -18.46 -0.93
C LEU A 264 11.31 -19.47 0.20
N GLY A 265 10.50 -20.50 -0.07
CA GLY A 265 10.19 -21.53 0.92
C GLY A 265 11.44 -22.28 1.42
N GLU A 266 12.42 -22.56 0.54
CA GLU A 266 13.71 -23.12 0.92
C GLU A 266 14.55 -22.19 1.79
N ALA A 267 14.57 -20.89 1.48
CA ALA A 267 15.26 -19.89 2.30
C ALA A 267 14.68 -19.84 3.72
N ILE A 268 13.34 -19.86 3.84
CA ILE A 268 12.63 -19.87 5.12
C ILE A 268 12.95 -21.13 5.91
N ARG A 269 12.82 -22.33 5.31
CA ARG A 269 13.18 -23.60 5.98
C ARG A 269 14.65 -23.66 6.42
N GLY A 270 15.54 -23.05 5.64
CA GLY A 270 16.97 -22.98 5.97
C GLY A 270 17.27 -22.06 7.16
N GLN A 271 16.47 -21.03 7.38
CA GLN A 271 16.60 -20.15 8.56
C GLN A 271 16.10 -20.83 9.83
N ALA A 272 14.95 -21.52 9.78
CA ALA A 272 14.38 -22.24 10.91
C ALA A 272 15.34 -23.32 11.49
N ARG A 273 16.17 -23.93 10.64
CA ARG A 273 17.15 -24.94 11.07
C ARG A 273 18.42 -24.38 11.72
N HIS A 274 18.66 -23.06 11.68
CA HIS A 274 19.85 -22.39 12.19
C HIS A 274 19.47 -21.07 12.90
N PRO A 275 18.67 -21.12 13.98
CA PRO A 275 18.39 -19.93 14.77
C PRO A 275 19.68 -19.54 15.51
N GLY A 276 20.35 -18.46 15.11
CA GLY A 276 21.35 -17.86 15.99
C GLY A 276 22.81 -17.82 15.54
N ARG A 277 23.15 -17.81 14.25
CA ARG A 277 24.54 -17.48 13.82
C ARG A 277 24.78 -15.99 13.49
N ALA A 278 23.73 -15.17 13.42
CA ALA A 278 23.84 -13.74 13.10
C ALA A 278 24.02 -12.82 14.32
N ALA A 279 23.82 -13.29 15.55
CA ALA A 279 23.90 -12.47 16.77
C ALA A 279 25.28 -12.45 17.44
N ARG A 280 26.34 -12.99 16.81
CA ARG A 280 27.70 -13.03 17.40
C ARG A 280 28.79 -12.36 16.54
N ALA A 281 28.41 -11.46 15.65
CA ALA A 281 29.35 -10.65 14.86
C ALA A 281 28.87 -9.20 14.82
N ALA A 282 28.88 -8.53 15.96
CA ALA A 282 28.88 -7.08 16.12
C ALA A 282 29.67 -6.77 17.41
#